data_cef91a9d0bc3101f76fbeb4dbc257900
#
_entry.id   cef91a9d0bc3101f76fbeb4dbc257900
#
_cell.length_a   1.000
_cell.length_b   1.000
_cell.length_c   1.000
_cell.angle_alpha   90.00
_cell.angle_beta   90.00
_cell.angle_gamma   90.00
#
_symmetry.space_group_name_H-M   'P 1'
#
loop_
_entity.id
_entity.type
_entity.pdbx_description
1 polymer ?
#
loop_
_entity_poly.entity_id
_entity_poly.type
_entity_poly.pdbx_seq_one_letter_code
_entity_poly.pdbx_strand_id
1 'polypeptide(L)'
;SAAIRSLKDIKNINYITLHANAGEETIKAVVKSAKKTNSKLRILLVTILTSISNSSIKKIGHTKSIKELVKKQAFLAKACGCHGIVCAGTDLKSVKKIFKGEIVTPGIRLKGDSAGDQKRVIGPKEAFKNGSTALVMGRSIIKGNIKNNISRLIKELN
;
A
#
# COMPACT_ATOMS: atom_id res chain seq x y z
N SER A 1 -15.31 -14.42 2.46
CA SER A 1 -14.37 -15.55 2.51
C SER A 1 -14.27 -16.12 3.93
N ALA A 2 -13.85 -17.38 4.07
CA ALA A 2 -13.68 -18.02 5.39
C ALA A 2 -12.67 -17.23 6.25
N ALA A 3 -11.53 -16.85 5.69
CA ALA A 3 -10.51 -16.06 6.37
C ALA A 3 -11.03 -14.73 6.96
N ILE A 4 -11.96 -14.06 6.33
CA ILE A 4 -12.57 -12.83 6.89
C ILE A 4 -13.53 -13.20 8.03
N ARG A 5 -14.30 -14.28 7.89
CA ARG A 5 -15.25 -14.69 8.92
C ARG A 5 -14.56 -15.14 10.21
N SER A 6 -13.34 -15.73 10.13
CA SER A 6 -12.58 -16.12 11.32
C SER A 6 -12.11 -14.93 12.16
N LEU A 7 -12.16 -13.71 11.61
CA LEU A 7 -11.79 -12.48 12.32
C LEU A 7 -12.97 -11.82 13.07
N LYS A 8 -14.17 -12.41 13.02
CA LYS A 8 -15.40 -11.84 13.57
C LYS A 8 -15.26 -11.50 15.06
N ASP A 9 -14.59 -12.34 15.83
CA ASP A 9 -14.46 -12.20 17.28
C ASP A 9 -13.17 -11.46 17.71
N ILE A 10 -12.33 -11.08 16.74
CA ILE A 10 -11.10 -10.32 17.01
C ILE A 10 -11.43 -8.83 17.02
N LYS A 11 -11.41 -8.24 18.21
CA LYS A 11 -11.55 -6.79 18.39
C LYS A 11 -10.28 -6.06 17.92
N ASN A 12 -10.44 -4.83 17.46
CA ASN A 12 -9.34 -3.91 17.10
C ASN A 12 -8.58 -4.22 15.79
N ILE A 13 -9.15 -5.01 14.87
CA ILE A 13 -8.66 -5.08 13.49
C ILE A 13 -9.37 -4.02 12.66
N ASN A 14 -8.62 -3.05 12.14
CA ASN A 14 -9.16 -1.98 11.29
C ASN A 14 -8.85 -2.21 9.81
N TYR A 15 -7.72 -2.88 9.49
CA TYR A 15 -7.24 -3.04 8.14
C TYR A 15 -6.84 -4.48 7.84
N ILE A 16 -7.16 -4.93 6.64
CA ILE A 16 -6.64 -6.16 6.05
C ILE A 16 -6.11 -5.82 4.65
N THR A 17 -4.95 -6.34 4.32
CA THR A 17 -4.38 -6.23 2.98
C THR A 17 -4.76 -7.45 2.14
N LEU A 18 -5.03 -7.21 0.86
CA LEU A 18 -5.26 -8.23 -0.15
C LEU A 18 -4.47 -7.88 -1.41
N HIS A 19 -3.71 -8.83 -1.95
CA HIS A 19 -2.94 -8.57 -3.17
C HIS A 19 -3.85 -8.47 -4.41
N ALA A 20 -3.58 -7.51 -5.29
CA ALA A 20 -4.38 -7.30 -6.51
C ALA A 20 -4.41 -8.52 -7.45
N ASN A 21 -3.38 -9.37 -7.40
CA ASN A 21 -3.31 -10.60 -8.18
C ASN A 21 -4.30 -11.71 -7.72
N ALA A 22 -5.06 -11.48 -6.64
CA ALA A 22 -6.11 -12.40 -6.20
C ALA A 22 -7.29 -12.50 -7.19
N GLY A 23 -7.39 -11.56 -8.15
CA GLY A 23 -8.45 -11.52 -9.14
C GLY A 23 -9.72 -10.82 -8.64
N GLU A 24 -10.50 -10.29 -9.59
CA GLU A 24 -11.67 -9.43 -9.33
C GLU A 24 -12.72 -10.10 -8.44
N GLU A 25 -13.07 -11.34 -8.75
CA GLU A 25 -14.08 -12.11 -8.00
C GLU A 25 -13.69 -12.29 -6.53
N THR A 26 -12.43 -12.65 -6.29
CA THR A 26 -11.91 -12.80 -4.92
C THR A 26 -11.94 -11.48 -4.17
N ILE A 27 -11.52 -10.38 -4.81
CA ILE A 27 -11.49 -9.05 -4.18
C ILE A 27 -12.91 -8.62 -3.80
N LYS A 28 -13.88 -8.74 -4.70
CA LYS A 28 -15.30 -8.44 -4.44
C LYS A 28 -15.85 -9.28 -3.29
N ALA A 29 -15.57 -10.59 -3.28
CA ALA A 29 -16.01 -11.49 -2.23
C ALA A 29 -15.42 -11.12 -0.86
N VAL A 30 -14.14 -10.71 -0.81
CA VAL A 30 -13.48 -10.25 0.42
C VAL A 30 -14.08 -8.94 0.92
N VAL A 31 -14.28 -7.94 0.05
CA VAL A 31 -14.90 -6.66 0.41
C VAL A 31 -16.32 -6.87 0.94
N LYS A 32 -17.14 -7.70 0.27
CA LYS A 32 -18.49 -8.06 0.71
C LYS A 32 -18.49 -8.77 2.06
N SER A 33 -17.55 -9.71 2.26
CA SER A 33 -17.41 -10.44 3.51
C SER A 33 -16.97 -9.52 4.65
N ALA A 34 -16.04 -8.59 4.42
CA ALA A 34 -15.60 -7.62 5.42
C ALA A 34 -16.76 -6.76 5.94
N LYS A 35 -17.56 -6.19 5.04
CA LYS A 35 -18.75 -5.40 5.42
C LYS A 35 -19.73 -6.17 6.29
N LYS A 36 -19.90 -7.48 6.03
CA LYS A 36 -20.82 -8.34 6.81
C LYS A 36 -20.25 -8.74 8.17
N THR A 37 -18.93 -8.91 8.26
CA THR A 37 -18.26 -9.41 9.47
C THR A 37 -17.99 -8.28 10.46
N ASN A 38 -17.52 -7.15 9.98
CA ASN A 38 -17.23 -5.95 10.79
C ASN A 38 -17.26 -4.71 9.88
N SER A 39 -18.22 -3.81 10.10
CA SER A 39 -18.43 -2.61 9.30
C SER A 39 -17.23 -1.62 9.34
N LYS A 40 -16.38 -1.71 10.36
CA LYS A 40 -15.16 -0.89 10.49
C LYS A 40 -13.96 -1.48 9.75
N LEU A 41 -14.04 -2.75 9.34
CA LEU A 41 -12.93 -3.44 8.68
C LEU A 41 -12.74 -2.93 7.25
N ARG A 42 -11.57 -2.38 6.98
CA ARG A 42 -11.20 -1.80 5.69
C ARG A 42 -10.26 -2.71 4.91
N ILE A 43 -10.57 -2.92 3.65
CA ILE A 43 -9.73 -3.72 2.74
C ILE A 43 -8.83 -2.77 1.95
N LEU A 44 -7.51 -2.99 2.07
CA LEU A 44 -6.48 -2.30 1.31
C LEU A 44 -5.95 -3.22 0.21
N LEU A 45 -6.09 -2.81 -1.05
CA LEU A 45 -5.57 -3.58 -2.18
C LEU A 45 -4.09 -3.29 -2.39
N VAL A 46 -3.24 -4.31 -2.24
CA VAL A 46 -1.79 -4.20 -2.47
C VAL A 46 -1.51 -4.32 -3.96
N THR A 47 -0.89 -3.30 -4.53
CA THR A 47 -0.42 -3.28 -5.91
C THR A 47 0.93 -3.98 -6.06
N ILE A 48 1.74 -3.62 -7.05
CA ILE A 48 3.07 -4.21 -7.24
C ILE A 48 3.99 -3.77 -6.11
N LEU A 49 4.65 -4.76 -5.47
CA LEU A 49 5.56 -4.52 -4.33
C LEU A 49 6.73 -3.60 -4.70
N THR A 50 7.16 -2.77 -3.77
CA THR A 50 8.25 -1.78 -3.96
C THR A 50 9.62 -2.39 -4.23
N SER A 51 9.82 -3.66 -3.88
CA SER A 51 11.04 -4.43 -4.17
C SER A 51 11.12 -4.99 -5.60
N ILE A 52 10.00 -5.03 -6.33
CA ILE A 52 9.95 -5.58 -7.69
C ILE A 52 10.38 -4.52 -8.71
N SER A 53 11.22 -4.93 -9.68
CA SER A 53 11.64 -4.12 -10.83
C SER A 53 10.90 -4.50 -12.11
N ASN A 54 10.98 -3.65 -13.14
CA ASN A 54 10.43 -3.97 -14.46
C ASN A 54 11.06 -5.23 -15.08
N SER A 55 12.34 -5.49 -14.83
CA SER A 55 12.98 -6.73 -15.29
C SER A 55 12.42 -7.97 -14.56
N SER A 56 12.22 -7.86 -13.23
CA SER A 56 11.67 -8.96 -12.43
C SER A 56 10.22 -9.28 -12.84
N ILE A 57 9.40 -8.25 -13.09
CA ILE A 57 7.99 -8.46 -13.46
C ILE A 57 7.85 -9.14 -14.83
N LYS A 58 8.77 -8.86 -15.76
CA LYS A 58 8.84 -9.55 -17.06
C LYS A 58 9.21 -11.02 -16.91
N LYS A 59 10.16 -11.35 -16.01
CA LYS A 59 10.58 -12.75 -15.76
C LYS A 59 9.45 -13.64 -15.24
N ILE A 60 8.45 -13.07 -14.59
CA ILE A 60 7.26 -13.80 -14.12
C ILE A 60 6.06 -13.69 -15.08
N GLY A 61 6.33 -13.37 -16.36
CA GLY A 61 5.34 -13.46 -17.44
C GLY A 61 4.51 -12.20 -17.70
N HIS A 62 4.77 -11.08 -17.03
CA HIS A 62 4.06 -9.84 -17.36
C HIS A 62 4.70 -9.11 -18.53
N THR A 63 3.91 -8.79 -19.54
CA THR A 63 4.34 -8.00 -20.71
C THR A 63 4.28 -6.49 -20.48
N LYS A 64 3.44 -6.05 -19.53
CA LYS A 64 3.22 -4.63 -19.23
C LYS A 64 4.25 -4.11 -18.20
N SER A 65 4.53 -2.80 -18.27
CA SER A 65 5.33 -2.10 -17.27
C SER A 65 4.64 -2.07 -15.90
N ILE A 66 5.43 -1.94 -14.83
CA ILE A 66 4.89 -1.77 -13.46
C ILE A 66 3.90 -0.60 -13.41
N LYS A 67 4.21 0.52 -14.06
CA LYS A 67 3.35 1.71 -14.09
C LYS A 67 1.97 1.42 -14.69
N GLU A 68 1.91 0.62 -15.75
CA GLU A 68 0.65 0.22 -16.38
C GLU A 68 -0.12 -0.79 -15.52
N LEU A 69 0.58 -1.75 -14.91
CA LEU A 69 -0.02 -2.72 -14.00
C LEU A 69 -0.63 -2.03 -12.79
N VAL A 70 0.10 -1.12 -12.14
CA VAL A 70 -0.40 -0.36 -10.99
C VAL A 70 -1.64 0.48 -11.35
N LYS A 71 -1.67 1.12 -12.52
CA LYS A 71 -2.88 1.81 -12.98
C LYS A 71 -4.08 0.87 -13.13
N LYS A 72 -3.89 -0.30 -13.75
CA LYS A 72 -4.95 -1.31 -13.86
C LYS A 72 -5.43 -1.79 -12.50
N GLN A 73 -4.50 -2.05 -11.58
CA GLN A 73 -4.82 -2.45 -10.22
C GLN A 73 -5.55 -1.34 -9.44
N ALA A 74 -5.26 -0.07 -9.71
CA ALA A 74 -6.01 1.05 -9.13
C ALA A 74 -7.45 1.13 -9.65
N PHE A 75 -7.68 0.90 -10.93
CA PHE A 75 -9.03 0.75 -11.49
C PHE A 75 -9.77 -0.45 -10.89
N LEU A 76 -9.08 -1.57 -10.73
CA LEU A 76 -9.63 -2.78 -10.11
C LEU A 76 -10.05 -2.53 -8.66
N ALA A 77 -9.21 -1.86 -7.86
CA ALA A 77 -9.53 -1.47 -6.49
C ALA A 77 -10.81 -0.62 -6.41
N LYS A 78 -10.92 0.36 -7.33
CA LYS A 78 -12.10 1.22 -7.44
C LYS A 78 -13.36 0.40 -7.82
N ALA A 79 -13.27 -0.44 -8.82
CA ALA A 79 -14.39 -1.26 -9.30
C ALA A 79 -14.88 -2.29 -8.27
N CYS A 80 -13.95 -2.85 -7.47
CA CYS A 80 -14.27 -3.81 -6.41
C CYS A 80 -14.73 -3.14 -5.10
N GLY A 81 -14.73 -1.82 -5.00
CA GLY A 81 -15.13 -1.10 -3.79
C GLY A 81 -14.14 -1.25 -2.63
N CYS A 82 -12.85 -1.41 -2.90
CA CYS A 82 -11.81 -1.40 -1.87
C CYS A 82 -11.76 -0.05 -1.14
N HIS A 83 -11.45 -0.08 0.16
CA HIS A 83 -11.38 1.12 0.99
C HIS A 83 -10.08 1.90 0.77
N GLY A 84 -9.01 1.19 0.42
CA GLY A 84 -7.71 1.80 0.15
C GLY A 84 -6.84 0.99 -0.79
N ILE A 85 -5.70 1.58 -1.14
CA ILE A 85 -4.65 1.00 -1.98
C ILE A 85 -3.31 1.11 -1.27
N VAL A 86 -2.50 0.06 -1.38
CA VAL A 86 -1.08 0.11 -1.02
C VAL A 86 -0.27 0.22 -2.30
N CYS A 87 0.46 1.32 -2.50
CA CYS A 87 1.29 1.53 -3.69
C CYS A 87 2.61 2.25 -3.37
N ALA A 88 3.61 2.08 -4.24
CA ALA A 88 4.89 2.76 -4.10
C ALA A 88 4.75 4.28 -4.25
N GLY A 89 5.66 5.03 -3.62
CA GLY A 89 5.70 6.49 -3.70
C GLY A 89 5.79 7.05 -5.13
N THR A 90 6.51 6.34 -6.00
CA THR A 90 6.63 6.68 -7.43
C THR A 90 5.32 6.59 -8.22
N ASP A 91 4.34 5.85 -7.70
CA ASP A 91 3.07 5.59 -8.37
C ASP A 91 1.94 6.53 -7.89
N LEU A 92 2.15 7.24 -6.78
CA LEU A 92 1.15 8.05 -6.08
C LEU A 92 0.38 9.00 -6.99
N LYS A 93 1.07 9.83 -7.77
CA LYS A 93 0.42 10.82 -8.66
C LYS A 93 -0.52 10.16 -9.66
N SER A 94 -0.18 8.98 -10.17
CA SER A 94 -1.03 8.25 -11.11
C SER A 94 -2.19 7.55 -10.43
N VAL A 95 -1.96 6.95 -9.27
CA VAL A 95 -2.99 6.29 -8.46
C VAL A 95 -4.02 7.29 -7.95
N LYS A 96 -3.59 8.46 -7.43
CA LYS A 96 -4.47 9.52 -6.91
C LYS A 96 -5.47 10.06 -7.94
N LYS A 97 -5.11 10.04 -9.22
CA LYS A 97 -6.02 10.43 -10.32
C LYS A 97 -7.18 9.43 -10.51
N ILE A 98 -6.94 8.15 -10.21
CA ILE A 98 -7.86 7.03 -10.44
C ILE A 98 -8.68 6.71 -9.20
N PHE A 99 -7.99 6.63 -8.04
CA PHE A 99 -8.54 6.17 -6.78
C PHE A 99 -8.60 7.30 -5.74
N LYS A 100 -9.75 7.46 -5.09
CA LYS A 100 -10.01 8.57 -4.15
C LYS A 100 -10.07 8.15 -2.68
N GLY A 101 -9.94 6.85 -2.38
CA GLY A 101 -9.88 6.33 -1.02
C GLY A 101 -8.52 6.52 -0.37
N GLU A 102 -8.25 5.73 0.68
CA GLU A 102 -6.97 5.75 1.38
C GLU A 102 -5.84 5.26 0.49
N ILE A 103 -4.70 5.93 0.53
CA ILE A 103 -3.49 5.53 -0.19
C ILE A 103 -2.37 5.37 0.83
N VAL A 104 -2.02 4.12 1.09
CA VAL A 104 -0.98 3.72 2.05
C VAL A 104 0.32 3.48 1.30
N THR A 105 1.40 4.13 1.72
CA THR A 105 2.65 4.12 0.96
C THR A 105 3.79 3.50 1.77
N PRO A 106 4.26 2.30 1.39
CA PRO A 106 5.49 1.71 1.88
C PRO A 106 6.71 2.24 1.14
N GLY A 107 7.91 1.80 1.59
CA GLY A 107 9.17 2.20 0.94
C GLY A 107 9.58 3.63 1.28
N ILE A 108 9.12 4.14 2.40
CA ILE A 108 9.50 5.48 2.90
C ILE A 108 10.87 5.41 3.55
N ARG A 109 11.71 6.41 3.24
CA ARG A 109 13.04 6.58 3.83
C ARG A 109 13.22 8.02 4.29
N LEU A 110 13.84 8.19 5.47
CA LEU A 110 14.31 9.49 5.92
C LEU A 110 15.56 9.89 5.14
N LYS A 111 15.81 11.17 5.04
CA LYS A 111 17.01 11.72 4.38
C LYS A 111 18.28 11.10 4.97
N GLY A 112 19.16 10.58 4.11
CA GLY A 112 20.39 9.90 4.49
C GLY A 112 20.26 8.40 4.80
N ASP A 113 19.06 7.84 4.86
CA ASP A 113 18.87 6.41 5.08
C ASP A 113 19.11 5.59 3.80
N SER A 114 19.69 4.39 3.97
CA SER A 114 19.83 3.44 2.86
C SER A 114 18.49 2.94 2.32
N ALA A 115 18.36 2.85 1.01
CA ALA A 115 17.22 2.23 0.35
C ALA A 115 17.09 0.74 0.69
N GLY A 116 18.23 0.02 0.89
CA GLY A 116 18.27 -1.42 1.11
C GLY A 116 17.73 -2.19 -0.10
N ASP A 117 16.82 -3.13 0.13
CA ASP A 117 16.13 -3.92 -0.91
C ASP A 117 15.04 -3.13 -1.68
N GLN A 118 14.68 -1.95 -1.20
CA GLN A 118 13.63 -1.14 -1.81
C GLN A 118 14.14 -0.40 -3.05
N LYS A 119 13.53 -0.67 -4.20
CA LYS A 119 13.91 -0.07 -5.49
C LYS A 119 13.16 1.21 -5.82
N ARG A 120 12.07 1.48 -5.10
CA ARG A 120 11.16 2.62 -5.33
C ARG A 120 10.88 3.33 -4.01
N VAL A 121 11.87 4.08 -3.52
CA VAL A 121 11.80 4.83 -2.26
C VAL A 121 11.43 6.29 -2.49
N ILE A 122 10.86 6.90 -1.46
CA ILE A 122 10.48 8.33 -1.44
C ILE A 122 10.57 8.85 0.01
N GLY A 123 10.76 10.15 0.18
CA GLY A 123 10.73 10.80 1.49
C GLY A 123 9.29 10.99 2.02
N PRO A 124 9.12 11.13 3.35
CA PRO A 124 7.80 11.22 3.95
C PRO A 124 7.00 12.46 3.49
N LYS A 125 7.62 13.65 3.49
CA LYS A 125 6.98 14.90 3.05
C LYS A 125 6.54 14.84 1.58
N GLU A 126 7.40 14.30 0.73
CA GLU A 126 7.09 14.14 -0.69
C GLU A 126 5.95 13.14 -0.92
N ALA A 127 5.91 12.04 -0.16
CA ALA A 127 4.83 11.06 -0.26
C ALA A 127 3.46 11.69 0.05
N PHE A 128 3.34 12.47 1.14
CA PHE A 128 2.10 13.20 1.44
C PHE A 128 1.76 14.24 0.37
N LYS A 129 2.74 15.03 -0.10
CA LYS A 129 2.55 15.98 -1.20
C LYS A 129 2.02 15.31 -2.46
N ASN A 130 2.47 14.09 -2.75
CA ASN A 130 2.03 13.32 -3.92
C ASN A 130 0.70 12.58 -3.71
N GLY A 131 0.08 12.66 -2.51
CA GLY A 131 -1.27 12.18 -2.24
C GLY A 131 -1.37 10.90 -1.42
N SER A 132 -0.30 10.47 -0.76
CA SER A 132 -0.39 9.44 0.29
C SER A 132 -1.26 9.93 1.46
N THR A 133 -2.04 9.05 2.05
CA THR A 133 -2.84 9.34 3.27
C THR A 133 -2.22 8.72 4.51
N ALA A 134 -1.37 7.70 4.34
CA ALA A 134 -0.65 7.05 5.42
C ALA A 134 0.67 6.47 4.91
N LEU A 135 1.68 6.41 5.78
CA LEU A 135 3.01 5.90 5.47
C LEU A 135 3.27 4.59 6.22
N VAL A 136 3.92 3.63 5.57
CA VAL A 136 4.46 2.44 6.22
C VAL A 136 5.97 2.61 6.34
N MET A 137 6.43 2.84 7.56
CA MET A 137 7.83 3.07 7.88
C MET A 137 8.34 1.99 8.83
N GLY A 138 9.23 1.16 8.36
CA GLY A 138 9.91 0.13 9.16
C GLY A 138 11.32 0.58 9.55
N ARG A 139 12.31 0.15 8.77
CA ARG A 139 13.74 0.30 9.08
C ARG A 139 14.19 1.72 9.43
N SER A 140 13.67 2.74 8.77
CA SER A 140 13.98 4.15 9.09
C SER A 140 13.54 4.57 10.50
N ILE A 141 12.60 3.87 11.09
CA ILE A 141 12.14 4.14 12.46
C ILE A 141 12.77 3.18 13.46
N ILE A 142 12.77 1.87 13.18
CA ILE A 142 13.13 0.85 14.17
C ILE A 142 14.63 0.56 14.26
N LYS A 143 15.44 0.96 13.27
CA LYS A 143 16.89 0.73 13.28
C LYS A 143 17.59 1.78 14.14
N GLY A 144 18.32 1.34 15.17
CA GLY A 144 19.02 2.23 16.11
C GLY A 144 18.09 2.87 17.13
N ASN A 145 18.25 4.17 17.38
CA ASN A 145 17.46 4.88 18.39
C ASN A 145 16.13 5.37 17.82
N ILE A 146 15.03 4.71 18.22
CA ILE A 146 13.67 4.98 17.76
C ILE A 146 13.25 6.43 18.03
N LYS A 147 13.53 6.96 19.24
CA LYS A 147 13.17 8.33 19.63
C LYS A 147 13.81 9.37 18.71
N ASN A 148 15.09 9.19 18.41
CA ASN A 148 15.81 10.07 17.49
C ASN A 148 15.25 9.97 16.06
N ASN A 149 14.92 8.76 15.61
CA ASN A 149 14.34 8.55 14.28
C ASN A 149 12.95 9.19 14.16
N ILE A 150 12.11 9.11 15.18
CA ILE A 150 10.82 9.82 15.23
C ILE A 150 11.05 11.34 15.18
N SER A 151 12.03 11.88 15.93
CA SER A 151 12.35 13.31 15.89
C SER A 151 12.81 13.75 14.47
N ARG A 152 13.62 12.93 13.79
CA ARG A 152 14.00 13.17 12.39
C ARG A 152 12.79 13.19 11.46
N LEU A 153 11.87 12.22 11.63
CA LEU A 153 10.64 12.17 10.84
C LEU A 153 9.79 13.44 11.03
N ILE A 154 9.57 13.86 12.28
CA ILE A 154 8.81 15.08 12.57
C ILE A 154 9.47 16.30 11.92
N LYS A 155 10.80 16.42 12.01
CA LYS A 155 11.56 17.51 11.37
C LYS A 155 11.43 17.50 9.83
N GLU A 156 11.36 16.33 9.20
CA GLU A 156 11.17 16.24 7.73
C GLU A 156 9.73 16.54 7.29
N LEU A 157 8.75 16.38 8.18
CA LEU A 157 7.35 16.67 7.87
C LEU A 157 7.01 18.17 7.99
N ASN A 158 7.68 18.88 8.89
CA ASN A 158 7.56 20.33 9.04
C ASN A 158 8.37 21.08 7.97
#